data_fcb00b3344d49e561f757345509f4cf7
#
_entry.id   fcb00b3344d49e561f757345509f4cf7
#
_cell.length_a   1.000
_cell.length_b   1.000
_cell.length_c   1.000
_cell.angle_alpha   90.00
_cell.angle_beta   90.00
_cell.angle_gamma   90.00
#
_symmetry.space_group_name_H-M   'P 1'
#
loop_
_entity.id
_entity.type
_entity.pdbx_description
1 polymer ?
#
loop_
_entity_poly.entity_id
_entity_poly.type
_entity_poly.pdbx_seq_one_letter_code
_entity_poly.pdbx_strand_id
1 'polypeptide(L)'
;MGAAQRIRGYNDLIGLVYDGVEEPRPWRSLMSRLSEQTSSRDANLMFASPATPGAYVLITDNDDPVATGRTHVDGVMSVNPLLEQPLPQAITLDELMPNGAFLRSPLYLRFLKPLNIRYLLSRDVLRDEMLCATLTLERNADQPPFTSKEKELLELITPHIRRAIRMRAQPVGIAQRVP
;
A
#
# COMPACT_ATOMS: atom_id res chain seq x y z
N MET A 1 5.38 7.79 23.00
CA MET A 1 5.73 6.37 22.73
C MET A 1 7.24 6.21 22.84
N GLY A 2 7.74 5.34 23.73
CA GLY A 2 9.16 5.17 23.99
C GLY A 2 9.89 4.43 22.86
N ALA A 3 11.25 4.56 22.80
CA ALA A 3 12.08 3.92 21.77
C ALA A 3 11.89 2.39 21.73
N ALA A 4 11.85 1.73 22.90
CA ALA A 4 11.63 0.28 22.98
C ALA A 4 10.28 -0.18 22.42
N GLN A 5 9.23 0.64 22.53
CA GLN A 5 7.92 0.33 21.98
C GLN A 5 7.91 0.48 20.44
N ARG A 6 8.64 1.46 19.90
CA ARG A 6 8.81 1.61 18.44
C ARG A 6 9.57 0.45 17.83
N ILE A 7 10.65 0.00 18.47
CA ILE A 7 11.44 -1.15 18.00
C ILE A 7 10.59 -2.42 18.00
N ARG A 8 9.81 -2.68 19.06
CA ARG A 8 8.89 -3.83 19.11
C ARG A 8 7.87 -3.76 17.98
N GLY A 9 7.19 -2.63 17.81
CA GLY A 9 6.21 -2.46 16.74
C GLY A 9 6.79 -2.67 15.34
N TYR A 10 8.02 -2.23 15.11
CA TYR A 10 8.73 -2.47 13.84
C TYR A 10 9.07 -3.95 13.65
N ASN A 11 9.59 -4.63 14.66
CA ASN A 11 9.89 -6.06 14.59
C ASN A 11 8.62 -6.90 14.35
N ASP A 12 7.50 -6.53 14.97
CA ASP A 12 6.20 -7.18 14.72
C ASP A 12 5.80 -7.06 13.24
N LEU A 13 5.96 -5.87 12.64
CA LEU A 13 5.67 -5.67 11.21
C LEU A 13 6.59 -6.50 10.31
N ILE A 14 7.89 -6.59 10.63
CA ILE A 14 8.82 -7.44 9.87
C ILE A 14 8.39 -8.91 9.94
N GLY A 15 8.00 -9.40 11.12
CA GLY A 15 7.44 -10.74 11.28
C GLY A 15 6.29 -10.97 10.32
N LEU A 16 5.27 -10.10 10.35
CA LEU A 16 4.09 -10.19 9.48
C LEU A 16 4.40 -10.06 7.99
N VAL A 17 5.47 -9.34 7.61
CA VAL A 17 5.91 -9.30 6.21
C VAL A 17 6.30 -10.68 5.70
N TYR A 18 7.08 -11.43 6.50
CA TYR A 18 7.57 -12.75 6.07
C TYR A 18 6.53 -13.85 6.29
N ASP A 19 5.74 -13.79 7.36
CA ASP A 19 4.62 -14.70 7.61
C ASP A 19 3.56 -14.59 6.48
N GLY A 20 3.33 -13.37 5.98
CA GLY A 20 2.41 -13.10 4.89
C GLY A 20 2.75 -13.79 3.56
N VAL A 21 3.98 -14.30 3.40
CA VAL A 21 4.37 -15.11 2.23
C VAL A 21 3.58 -16.41 2.16
N GLU A 22 3.25 -17.00 3.32
CA GLU A 22 2.55 -18.29 3.44
C GLU A 22 1.05 -18.15 3.76
N GLU A 23 0.58 -16.94 4.09
CA GLU A 23 -0.83 -16.71 4.40
C GLU A 23 -1.76 -17.07 3.23
N PRO A 24 -2.94 -17.67 3.49
CA PRO A 24 -3.98 -17.90 2.46
C PRO A 24 -4.46 -16.60 1.80
N ARG A 25 -4.49 -15.51 2.57
CA ARG A 25 -4.71 -14.12 2.10
C ARG A 25 -3.43 -13.34 2.36
N PRO A 26 -2.50 -13.30 1.39
CA PRO A 26 -1.18 -12.75 1.60
C PRO A 26 -1.21 -11.33 2.16
N TRP A 27 -0.40 -11.08 3.19
CA TRP A 27 -0.20 -9.76 3.82
C TRP A 27 -1.44 -9.05 4.37
N ARG A 28 -2.60 -9.72 4.50
CA ARG A 28 -3.76 -9.12 5.13
C ARG A 28 -3.48 -8.72 6.59
N SER A 29 -2.84 -9.59 7.35
CA SER A 29 -2.44 -9.33 8.73
C SER A 29 -1.45 -8.16 8.84
N LEU A 30 -0.54 -8.04 7.87
CA LEU A 30 0.36 -6.90 7.77
C LEU A 30 -0.40 -5.59 7.52
N MET A 31 -1.37 -5.57 6.61
CA MET A 31 -2.18 -4.37 6.33
C MET A 31 -2.95 -3.94 7.58
N SER A 32 -3.61 -4.87 8.26
CA SER A 32 -4.29 -4.59 9.53
C SER A 32 -3.35 -3.98 10.58
N ARG A 33 -2.18 -4.57 10.76
CA ARG A 33 -1.21 -4.08 11.73
C ARG A 33 -0.63 -2.71 11.37
N LEU A 34 -0.41 -2.44 10.08
CA LEU A 34 0.01 -1.13 9.60
C LEU A 34 -1.04 -0.06 9.87
N SER A 35 -2.32 -0.33 9.57
CA SER A 35 -3.44 0.57 9.85
C SER A 35 -3.52 0.92 11.34
N GLU A 36 -3.45 -0.07 12.21
CA GLU A 36 -3.44 0.13 13.66
C GLU A 36 -2.26 0.99 14.12
N GLN A 37 -1.05 0.64 13.70
CA GLN A 37 0.18 1.28 14.16
C GLN A 37 0.33 2.71 13.67
N THR A 38 -0.22 3.03 12.52
CA THR A 38 -0.20 4.37 11.93
C THR A 38 -1.48 5.16 12.19
N SER A 39 -2.45 4.59 12.91
CA SER A 39 -3.79 5.17 13.08
C SER A 39 -4.41 5.56 11.72
N SER A 40 -4.19 4.74 10.72
CA SER A 40 -4.80 4.88 9.41
C SER A 40 -6.19 4.24 9.40
N ARG A 41 -7.06 4.74 8.54
CA ARG A 41 -8.34 4.10 8.24
C ARG A 41 -8.13 2.74 7.56
N ASP A 42 -7.16 2.71 6.63
CA ASP A 42 -6.82 1.55 5.84
C ASP A 42 -5.34 1.57 5.44
N ALA A 43 -4.78 0.40 5.26
CA ALA A 43 -3.53 0.18 4.57
C ALA A 43 -3.78 -0.81 3.43
N ASN A 44 -3.26 -0.51 2.26
CA ASN A 44 -3.42 -1.39 1.12
C ASN A 44 -2.11 -1.57 0.34
N LEU A 45 -1.93 -2.77 -0.20
CA LEU A 45 -0.86 -3.11 -1.11
C LEU A 45 -1.47 -3.47 -2.45
N MET A 46 -1.28 -2.60 -3.42
CA MET A 46 -1.80 -2.76 -4.76
C MET A 46 -0.73 -3.25 -5.72
N PHE A 47 -1.05 -4.27 -6.48
CA PHE A 47 -0.25 -4.76 -7.59
C PHE A 47 -0.98 -4.40 -8.88
N ALA A 48 -0.27 -3.78 -9.82
CA ALA A 48 -0.78 -3.44 -11.14
C ALA A 48 0.24 -3.85 -12.20
N SER A 49 -0.23 -4.24 -13.37
CA SER A 49 0.64 -4.55 -14.51
C SER A 49 0.67 -3.38 -15.49
N PRO A 50 1.81 -2.72 -15.67
CA PRO A 50 1.95 -1.70 -16.73
C PRO A 50 1.71 -2.26 -18.14
N ALA A 51 2.08 -3.54 -18.34
CA ALA A 51 1.90 -4.23 -19.63
C ALA A 51 0.44 -4.64 -19.92
N THR A 52 -0.43 -4.66 -18.89
CA THR A 52 -1.84 -5.08 -19.03
C THR A 52 -2.74 -4.08 -18.30
N PRO A 53 -3.14 -2.99 -18.96
CA PRO A 53 -4.02 -1.99 -18.36
C PRO A 53 -5.30 -2.62 -17.78
N GLY A 54 -5.64 -2.22 -16.56
CA GLY A 54 -6.81 -2.76 -15.84
C GLY A 54 -6.57 -4.09 -15.12
N ALA A 55 -5.39 -4.71 -15.25
CA ALA A 55 -5.01 -5.86 -14.43
C ALA A 55 -4.38 -5.38 -13.11
N TYR A 56 -5.08 -5.67 -12.01
CA TYR A 56 -4.59 -5.33 -10.66
C TYR A 56 -5.05 -6.35 -9.62
N VAL A 57 -4.32 -6.40 -8.51
CA VAL A 57 -4.69 -7.09 -7.28
C VAL A 57 -4.57 -6.11 -6.13
N LEU A 58 -5.62 -5.96 -5.35
CA LEU A 58 -5.64 -5.14 -4.13
C LEU A 58 -5.64 -6.06 -2.91
N ILE A 59 -4.68 -5.86 -2.02
CA ILE A 59 -4.59 -6.50 -0.72
C ILE A 59 -4.86 -5.43 0.34
N THR A 60 -5.90 -5.64 1.13
CA THR A 60 -6.33 -4.75 2.21
C THR A 60 -6.97 -5.57 3.32
N ASP A 61 -7.07 -5.04 4.52
CA ASP A 61 -7.91 -5.56 5.60
C ASP A 61 -9.29 -4.92 5.64
N ASN A 62 -9.52 -3.91 4.81
CA ASN A 62 -10.80 -3.22 4.70
C ASN A 62 -11.84 -4.12 4.02
N ASP A 63 -12.94 -4.39 4.74
CA ASP A 63 -14.07 -5.19 4.25
C ASP A 63 -15.24 -4.30 3.75
N ASP A 64 -15.06 -2.98 3.63
CA ASP A 64 -16.08 -2.08 3.06
C ASP A 64 -16.32 -2.43 1.58
N PRO A 65 -17.51 -2.95 1.22
CA PRO A 65 -17.79 -3.39 -0.14
C PRO A 65 -17.84 -2.24 -1.15
N VAL A 66 -18.01 -1.02 -0.70
CA VAL A 66 -17.98 0.18 -1.57
C VAL A 66 -16.54 0.54 -1.89
N ALA A 67 -15.68 0.61 -0.88
CA ALA A 67 -14.27 0.98 -1.06
C ALA A 67 -13.46 -0.09 -1.80
N THR A 68 -13.78 -1.38 -1.58
CA THR A 68 -13.07 -2.52 -2.19
C THR A 68 -13.77 -3.09 -3.43
N GLY A 69 -14.98 -2.60 -3.74
CA GLY A 69 -15.74 -3.05 -4.90
C GLY A 69 -15.03 -2.77 -6.22
N ARG A 70 -15.09 -3.73 -7.16
CA ARG A 70 -14.37 -3.65 -8.43
C ARG A 70 -14.64 -2.34 -9.20
N THR A 71 -15.90 -1.91 -9.29
CA THR A 71 -16.27 -0.67 -9.99
C THR A 71 -15.61 0.56 -9.39
N HIS A 72 -15.49 0.62 -8.05
CA HIS A 72 -14.82 1.71 -7.36
C HIS A 72 -13.31 1.68 -7.63
N VAL A 73 -12.70 0.52 -7.46
CA VAL A 73 -11.25 0.36 -7.67
C VAL A 73 -10.88 0.62 -9.13
N ASP A 74 -11.64 0.11 -10.12
CA ASP A 74 -11.43 0.41 -11.55
C ASP A 74 -11.52 1.93 -11.82
N GLY A 75 -12.46 2.61 -11.18
CA GLY A 75 -12.60 4.06 -11.27
C GLY A 75 -11.41 4.81 -10.67
N VAL A 76 -10.94 4.39 -9.49
CA VAL A 76 -9.72 4.94 -8.85
C VAL A 76 -8.51 4.73 -9.76
N MET A 77 -8.31 3.52 -10.26
CA MET A 77 -7.18 3.17 -11.12
C MET A 77 -7.12 4.03 -12.39
N SER A 78 -8.27 4.39 -12.97
CA SER A 78 -8.35 5.18 -14.20
C SER A 78 -7.90 6.63 -14.06
N VAL A 79 -7.81 7.15 -12.83
CA VAL A 79 -7.49 8.57 -12.55
C VAL A 79 -6.46 8.74 -11.43
N ASN A 80 -5.75 7.67 -11.07
CA ASN A 80 -4.80 7.67 -9.95
C ASN A 80 -3.41 8.15 -10.38
N PRO A 81 -2.98 9.36 -9.98
CA PRO A 81 -1.70 9.91 -10.38
C PRO A 81 -0.50 9.14 -9.80
N LEU A 82 -0.72 8.33 -8.76
CA LEU A 82 0.34 7.48 -8.18
C LEU A 82 0.82 6.39 -9.15
N LEU A 83 0.00 6.03 -10.16
CA LEU A 83 0.36 5.03 -11.16
C LEU A 83 1.16 5.61 -12.33
N GLU A 84 1.05 6.93 -12.56
CA GLU A 84 1.64 7.60 -13.72
C GLU A 84 3.15 7.83 -13.58
N GLN A 85 3.67 7.80 -12.36
CA GLN A 85 5.08 8.10 -12.11
C GLN A 85 5.66 7.23 -10.99
N PRO A 86 6.99 6.99 -10.99
CA PRO A 86 7.67 6.30 -9.90
C PRO A 86 7.57 7.08 -8.58
N LEU A 87 7.36 6.35 -7.48
CA LEU A 87 7.37 6.86 -6.12
C LEU A 87 8.58 6.29 -5.36
N PRO A 88 9.80 6.80 -5.62
CA PRO A 88 11.04 6.27 -5.04
C PRO A 88 11.18 6.56 -3.54
N GLN A 89 10.32 7.39 -2.99
CA GLN A 89 10.22 7.76 -1.58
C GLN A 89 8.76 7.80 -1.16
N ALA A 90 8.50 7.66 0.14
CA ALA A 90 7.18 7.84 0.70
C ALA A 90 6.72 9.30 0.51
N ILE A 91 5.62 9.48 -0.19
CA ILE A 91 5.08 10.79 -0.57
C ILE A 91 3.58 10.86 -0.31
N THR A 92 3.12 12.01 0.19
CA THR A 92 1.68 12.29 0.30
C THR A 92 1.12 12.80 -1.03
N LEU A 93 -0.18 12.60 -1.25
CA LEU A 93 -0.82 13.20 -2.44
C LEU A 93 -0.81 14.73 -2.44
N ASP A 94 -0.82 15.36 -1.27
CA ASP A 94 -0.69 16.84 -1.18
C ASP A 94 0.70 17.32 -1.63
N GLU A 95 1.75 16.52 -1.43
CA GLU A 95 3.10 16.82 -1.95
C GLU A 95 3.22 16.52 -3.45
N LEU A 96 2.61 15.43 -3.90
CA LEU A 96 2.60 15.04 -5.32
C LEU A 96 1.80 16.04 -6.17
N MET A 97 0.71 16.57 -5.61
CA MET A 97 -0.22 17.50 -6.24
C MET A 97 -0.37 18.76 -5.37
N PRO A 98 0.63 19.66 -5.34
CA PRO A 98 0.67 20.81 -4.44
C PRO A 98 -0.40 21.86 -4.78
N ASN A 99 -0.48 22.89 -3.94
CA ASN A 99 -1.38 24.04 -4.11
C ASN A 99 -2.88 23.66 -4.17
N GLY A 100 -3.26 22.61 -3.46
CA GLY A 100 -4.63 22.10 -3.41
C GLY A 100 -5.11 21.47 -4.72
N ALA A 101 -4.20 21.16 -5.65
CA ALA A 101 -4.54 20.48 -6.90
C ALA A 101 -5.17 19.11 -6.64
N PHE A 102 -4.68 18.39 -5.63
CA PHE A 102 -5.26 17.11 -5.20
C PHE A 102 -6.76 17.24 -4.88
N LEU A 103 -7.16 18.26 -4.09
CA LEU A 103 -8.56 18.46 -3.68
C LEU A 103 -9.51 18.79 -4.83
N ARG A 104 -8.97 19.21 -5.98
CA ARG A 104 -9.72 19.50 -7.21
C ARG A 104 -9.62 18.37 -8.22
N SER A 105 -8.85 17.33 -7.94
CA SER A 105 -8.65 16.22 -8.86
C SER A 105 -9.89 15.33 -8.99
N PRO A 106 -10.08 14.67 -10.14
CA PRO A 106 -11.13 13.66 -10.32
C PRO A 106 -11.01 12.52 -9.29
N LEU A 107 -9.80 12.09 -8.94
CA LEU A 107 -9.54 11.09 -7.91
C LEU A 107 -10.20 11.48 -6.59
N TYR A 108 -9.90 12.68 -6.09
CA TYR A 108 -10.45 13.13 -4.81
C TYR A 108 -11.96 13.30 -4.86
N LEU A 109 -12.45 14.11 -5.83
CA LEU A 109 -13.86 14.53 -5.86
C LEU A 109 -14.83 13.37 -6.10
N ARG A 110 -14.44 12.40 -6.93
CA ARG A 110 -15.34 11.31 -7.34
C ARG A 110 -15.21 10.05 -6.50
N PHE A 111 -14.03 9.77 -5.96
CA PHE A 111 -13.74 8.47 -5.35
C PHE A 111 -13.37 8.57 -3.87
N LEU A 112 -12.53 9.52 -3.45
CA LEU A 112 -12.04 9.57 -2.08
C LEU A 112 -12.94 10.38 -1.15
N LYS A 113 -13.40 11.55 -1.59
CA LYS A 113 -14.28 12.43 -0.81
C LYS A 113 -15.58 11.76 -0.37
N PRO A 114 -16.32 11.01 -1.21
CA PRO A 114 -17.52 10.29 -0.79
C PRO A 114 -17.29 9.25 0.30
N LEU A 115 -16.08 8.69 0.38
CA LEU A 115 -15.65 7.74 1.41
C LEU A 115 -14.99 8.42 2.62
N ASN A 116 -15.02 9.76 2.68
CA ASN A 116 -14.35 10.55 3.72
C ASN A 116 -12.81 10.36 3.76
N ILE A 117 -12.18 9.87 2.70
CA ILE A 117 -10.73 9.72 2.62
C ILE A 117 -10.11 11.06 2.21
N ARG A 118 -9.19 11.58 3.02
CA ARG A 118 -8.56 12.90 2.78
C ARG A 118 -7.06 12.81 2.60
N TYR A 119 -6.39 11.96 3.32
CA TYR A 119 -4.94 11.89 3.30
C TYR A 119 -4.48 10.53 2.80
N LEU A 120 -3.60 10.54 1.82
CA LEU A 120 -2.92 9.35 1.31
C LEU A 120 -1.42 9.54 1.44
N LEU A 121 -0.74 8.49 1.89
CA LEU A 121 0.70 8.37 1.92
C LEU A 121 1.07 7.10 1.16
N SER A 122 1.84 7.24 0.09
CA SER A 122 2.15 6.12 -0.81
C SER A 122 3.64 5.96 -1.05
N ARG A 123 4.05 4.73 -1.34
CA ARG A 123 5.42 4.33 -1.63
C ARG A 123 5.43 3.15 -2.61
N ASP A 124 6.22 3.24 -3.67
CA ASP A 124 6.47 2.06 -4.50
C ASP A 124 7.34 1.06 -3.74
N VAL A 125 6.82 -0.14 -3.61
CA VAL A 125 7.54 -1.29 -3.08
C VAL A 125 8.40 -1.92 -4.17
N LEU A 126 7.81 -2.08 -5.35
CA LEU A 126 8.44 -2.60 -6.55
C LEU A 126 7.86 -1.87 -7.76
N ARG A 127 8.70 -1.52 -8.71
CA ARG A 127 8.25 -0.99 -10.01
C ARG A 127 9.24 -1.40 -11.08
N ASP A 128 8.76 -2.13 -12.07
CA ASP A 128 9.45 -2.48 -13.30
C ASP A 128 8.46 -2.48 -14.48
N GLU A 129 8.90 -2.95 -15.65
CA GLU A 129 8.08 -2.96 -16.86
C GLU A 129 6.86 -3.90 -16.78
N MET A 130 6.90 -4.91 -15.91
CA MET A 130 5.88 -5.95 -15.80
C MET A 130 4.98 -5.77 -14.58
N LEU A 131 5.52 -5.17 -13.51
CA LEU A 131 4.83 -5.11 -12.21
C LEU A 131 5.12 -3.80 -11.48
N CYS A 132 4.05 -3.18 -11.03
CA CYS A 132 4.07 -2.10 -10.05
C CYS A 132 3.39 -2.60 -8.77
N ALA A 133 4.08 -2.52 -7.64
CA ALA A 133 3.51 -2.78 -6.32
C ALA A 133 3.65 -1.52 -5.48
N THR A 134 2.52 -0.96 -5.05
CA THR A 134 2.47 0.29 -4.29
C THR A 134 1.79 0.05 -2.94
N LEU A 135 2.45 0.44 -1.87
CA LEU A 135 1.89 0.46 -0.52
C LEU A 135 1.30 1.84 -0.25
N THR A 136 0.04 1.89 0.18
CA THR A 136 -0.68 3.12 0.49
C THR A 136 -1.32 3.04 1.86
N LEU A 137 -1.21 4.12 2.64
CA LEU A 137 -1.95 4.36 3.88
C LEU A 137 -2.98 5.45 3.63
N GLU A 138 -4.18 5.29 4.21
CA GLU A 138 -5.30 6.20 4.05
C GLU A 138 -5.79 6.72 5.40
N ARG A 139 -6.15 8.02 5.47
CA ARG A 139 -6.78 8.64 6.63
C ARG A 139 -8.00 9.45 6.21
N ASN A 140 -8.96 9.49 7.13
CA ASN A 140 -10.17 10.28 7.00
C ASN A 140 -9.89 11.78 7.13
N ALA A 141 -10.85 12.60 6.74
CA ALA A 141 -10.74 14.06 6.79
C ALA A 141 -10.68 14.63 8.22
N ASP A 142 -11.20 13.92 9.21
CA ASP A 142 -11.16 14.26 10.65
C ASP A 142 -9.89 13.81 11.37
N GLN A 143 -9.00 13.09 10.68
CA GLN A 143 -7.71 12.67 11.20
C GLN A 143 -6.61 13.68 10.84
N PRO A 144 -5.49 13.73 11.60
CA PRO A 144 -4.36 14.58 11.24
C PRO A 144 -3.65 14.05 9.98
N PRO A 145 -2.98 14.93 9.20
CA PRO A 145 -2.18 14.49 8.06
C PRO A 145 -1.03 13.58 8.50
N PHE A 146 -0.50 12.80 7.54
CA PHE A 146 0.70 12.00 7.75
C PHE A 146 1.93 12.88 8.01
N THR A 147 2.83 12.40 8.87
CA THR A 147 4.06 13.08 9.28
C THR A 147 5.31 12.33 8.77
N SER A 148 6.49 12.87 9.07
CA SER A 148 7.75 12.18 8.78
C SER A 148 7.86 10.79 9.44
N LYS A 149 7.15 10.56 10.56
CA LYS A 149 7.18 9.27 11.26
C LYS A 149 6.59 8.14 10.45
N GLU A 150 5.43 8.38 9.83
CA GLU A 150 4.79 7.37 8.97
C GLU A 150 5.59 7.19 7.67
N LYS A 151 6.17 8.25 7.13
CA LYS A 151 7.07 8.16 5.98
C LYS A 151 8.29 7.30 6.28
N GLU A 152 8.98 7.56 7.39
CA GLU A 152 10.13 6.77 7.85
C GLU A 152 9.75 5.29 8.03
N LEU A 153 8.58 4.99 8.59
CA LEU A 153 8.10 3.63 8.74
C LEU A 153 7.94 2.94 7.38
N LEU A 154 7.33 3.62 6.39
CA LEU A 154 7.18 3.07 5.04
C LEU A 154 8.54 2.82 4.39
N GLU A 155 9.51 3.74 4.54
CA GLU A 155 10.87 3.56 4.03
C GLU A 155 11.57 2.34 4.65
N LEU A 156 11.41 2.15 5.96
CA LEU A 156 12.02 1.04 6.68
C LEU A 156 11.41 -0.31 6.29
N ILE A 157 10.08 -0.40 6.09
CA ILE A 157 9.41 -1.69 5.82
C ILE A 157 9.44 -2.07 4.34
N THR A 158 9.51 -1.11 3.44
CA THR A 158 9.46 -1.34 1.98
C THR A 158 10.49 -2.35 1.47
N PRO A 159 11.78 -2.33 1.90
CA PRO A 159 12.75 -3.34 1.46
C PRO A 159 12.37 -4.76 1.86
N HIS A 160 11.76 -4.94 3.03
CA HIS A 160 11.30 -6.23 3.53
C HIS A 160 10.11 -6.75 2.71
N ILE A 161 9.10 -5.90 2.45
CA ILE A 161 7.94 -6.27 1.61
C ILE A 161 8.42 -6.63 0.20
N ARG A 162 9.32 -5.84 -0.40
CA ARG A 162 9.92 -6.15 -1.71
C ARG A 162 10.57 -7.52 -1.73
N ARG A 163 11.35 -7.85 -0.70
CA ARG A 163 11.99 -9.16 -0.57
C ARG A 163 10.95 -10.28 -0.45
N ALA A 164 9.94 -10.10 0.38
CA ALA A 164 8.85 -11.06 0.57
C ALA A 164 8.05 -11.32 -0.71
N ILE A 165 7.74 -10.27 -1.48
CA ILE A 165 7.11 -10.39 -2.81
C ILE A 165 7.95 -11.26 -3.74
N ARG A 166 9.26 -11.02 -3.79
CA ARG A 166 10.18 -11.82 -4.63
C ARG A 166 10.26 -13.28 -4.17
N MET A 167 10.25 -13.54 -2.86
CA MET A 167 10.21 -14.90 -2.31
C MET A 167 8.95 -15.65 -2.73
N ARG A 168 7.79 -14.99 -2.67
CA ARG A 168 6.51 -15.58 -3.08
C ARG A 168 6.41 -15.78 -4.60
N ALA A 169 7.03 -14.93 -5.39
CA ALA A 169 7.04 -15.02 -6.85
C ALA A 169 8.01 -16.09 -7.39
N GLN A 170 8.93 -16.60 -6.56
CA GLN A 170 9.80 -17.70 -6.97
C GLN A 170 8.95 -18.98 -7.06
N PRO A 171 8.91 -19.68 -8.22
CA PRO A 171 8.28 -20.97 -8.28
C PRO A 171 8.97 -21.90 -7.29
N VAL A 172 8.20 -22.69 -6.55
CA VAL A 172 8.71 -23.78 -5.70
C VAL A 172 9.34 -24.83 -6.62
N GLY A 173 10.53 -24.50 -7.09
CA GLY A 173 11.38 -25.36 -7.90
C GLY A 173 12.29 -26.19 -7.01
N ILE A 174 11.71 -26.93 -6.04
CA ILE A 174 12.46 -27.93 -5.29
C ILE A 174 11.58 -29.17 -5.18
N ALA A 175 11.50 -29.92 -6.24
CA ALA A 175 11.22 -31.35 -6.16
C ALA A 175 11.53 -32.01 -7.50
N GLN A 176 12.78 -31.99 -7.90
CA GLN A 176 13.29 -32.99 -8.84
C GLN A 176 14.82 -33.00 -8.79
N ARG A 177 15.36 -33.70 -7.78
CA ARG A 177 16.65 -34.43 -7.86
C ARG A 177 16.75 -35.36 -6.69
N VAL A 178 16.19 -36.53 -6.87
CA VAL A 178 16.75 -37.72 -6.24
C VAL A 178 17.02 -38.71 -7.39
N PRO A 179 18.26 -39.16 -7.56
CA PRO A 179 18.62 -40.14 -8.57
C PRO A 179 18.04 -41.51 -8.25
#